data_7366ea90a581318c20cf7381e1bd14bc
#
_entry.id   7366ea90a581318c20cf7381e1bd14bc
#
_cell.length_a   1.000
_cell.length_b   1.000
_cell.length_c   1.000
_cell.angle_alpha   90.00
_cell.angle_beta   90.00
_cell.angle_gamma   90.00
#
_symmetry.space_group_name_H-M   'P 1'
#
loop_
_entity.id
_entity.type
_entity.pdbx_description
1 polymer ?
#
loop_
_entity_poly.entity_id
_entity_poly.type
_entity_poly.pdbx_seq_one_letter_code
_entity_poly.pdbx_strand_id
1 'polypeptide(L)'
;LSGSTIAPGNSPGTLTVVGNYSQAFGSTYQAELVPRTSTSDKIVVGGTAEIADGAILNVSKYGSNSPYALNAHYTVLTATGGVTGTYILTGNTWISTFYSMVADYDVSNVYVDAKQTRAFSSAGKSRNQVAVADGLQSLPTGNTLRDTIAMSQTDDEARSAFNQLTGEIHSSIKGAVVEDSQFIRSAAIDRLRSAFETVGASANSSAAYGVDGLSVWSNGYGSWRQTEGDGNAVSMSHNVGGFVAGADAPVFDNC
;
A
#
# COMPACT_ATOMS: atom_id res chain seq x y z
N LEU A 1 -24.68 -34.36 19.28
CA LEU A 1 -25.14 -33.37 20.27
C LEU A 1 -25.01 -31.99 19.64
N SER A 2 -26.09 -31.27 19.46
CA SER A 2 -26.04 -29.85 19.04
C SER A 2 -25.43 -29.00 20.16
N GLY A 3 -24.54 -28.04 19.78
CA GLY A 3 -23.93 -27.13 20.74
C GLY A 3 -22.69 -27.67 21.49
N SER A 4 -22.17 -28.86 21.14
CA SER A 4 -20.95 -29.41 21.74
C SER A 4 -19.68 -28.80 21.11
N THR A 5 -18.61 -28.77 21.90
CA THR A 5 -17.28 -28.32 21.41
C THR A 5 -16.31 -29.49 21.40
N ILE A 6 -15.57 -29.65 20.33
CA ILE A 6 -14.44 -30.55 20.19
C ILE A 6 -13.17 -29.72 20.11
N ALA A 7 -12.18 -30.06 20.94
CA ALA A 7 -10.83 -29.51 20.90
C ALA A 7 -9.86 -30.69 21.06
N PRO A 8 -8.92 -30.91 20.12
CA PRO A 8 -7.97 -32.02 20.19
C PRO A 8 -7.10 -32.05 21.46
N GLY A 9 -6.85 -30.91 22.08
CA GLY A 9 -6.07 -30.78 23.31
C GLY A 9 -4.58 -31.08 23.13
N ASN A 10 -3.78 -30.81 24.17
CA ASN A 10 -2.31 -30.95 24.15
C ASN A 10 -1.61 -30.10 23.06
N SER A 11 -2.04 -28.92 22.94
CA SER A 11 -1.93 -27.88 21.90
C SER A 11 -0.54 -27.65 21.30
N PRO A 12 -0.37 -27.68 19.98
CA PRO A 12 -1.32 -28.25 19.03
C PRO A 12 -1.40 -29.77 19.14
N GLY A 13 -2.61 -30.32 19.10
CA GLY A 13 -2.88 -31.73 19.32
C GLY A 13 -3.52 -32.45 18.14
N THR A 14 -3.53 -33.79 18.22
CA THR A 14 -4.22 -34.64 17.25
C THR A 14 -5.24 -35.53 17.93
N LEU A 15 -6.50 -35.44 17.50
CA LEU A 15 -7.57 -36.36 17.89
C LEU A 15 -7.74 -37.42 16.81
N THR A 16 -7.59 -38.70 17.18
CA THR A 16 -7.79 -39.82 16.25
C THR A 16 -9.15 -40.47 16.49
N VAL A 17 -9.94 -40.60 15.43
CA VAL A 17 -11.24 -41.32 15.40
C VAL A 17 -11.08 -42.54 14.52
N VAL A 18 -11.16 -43.73 15.07
CA VAL A 18 -10.97 -44.99 14.33
C VAL A 18 -12.09 -45.28 13.32
N GLY A 19 -13.33 -44.87 13.66
CA GLY A 19 -14.52 -45.05 12.80
C GLY A 19 -14.87 -43.77 12.05
N ASN A 20 -16.19 -43.60 11.81
CA ASN A 20 -16.75 -42.40 11.19
C ASN A 20 -16.87 -41.26 12.20
N TYR A 21 -16.73 -40.06 11.70
CA TYR A 21 -16.92 -38.82 12.44
C TYR A 21 -18.13 -38.06 11.90
N SER A 22 -18.99 -37.58 12.77
CA SER A 22 -20.11 -36.72 12.39
C SER A 22 -20.16 -35.50 13.32
N GLN A 23 -20.14 -34.33 12.74
CA GLN A 23 -20.26 -33.06 13.45
C GLN A 23 -21.62 -32.46 13.18
N ALA A 24 -22.44 -32.32 14.24
CA ALA A 24 -23.83 -31.87 14.16
C ALA A 24 -23.94 -30.35 13.98
N PHE A 25 -25.12 -29.90 13.52
CA PHE A 25 -25.46 -28.48 13.47
C PHE A 25 -25.21 -27.76 14.81
N GLY A 26 -24.61 -26.55 14.75
CA GLY A 26 -24.32 -25.71 15.91
C GLY A 26 -23.22 -26.24 16.83
N SER A 27 -22.59 -27.36 16.52
CA SER A 27 -21.40 -27.81 17.25
C SER A 27 -20.14 -27.11 16.75
N THR A 28 -19.13 -26.98 17.60
CA THR A 28 -17.89 -26.26 17.30
C THR A 28 -16.68 -27.19 17.33
N TYR A 29 -15.90 -27.22 16.27
CA TYR A 29 -14.53 -27.70 16.28
C TYR A 29 -13.62 -26.50 16.56
N GLN A 30 -12.93 -26.52 17.70
CA GLN A 30 -11.95 -25.52 18.05
C GLN A 30 -10.56 -26.00 17.63
N ALA A 31 -9.95 -25.28 16.69
CA ALA A 31 -8.63 -25.62 16.15
C ALA A 31 -7.62 -24.50 16.46
N GLU A 32 -6.50 -24.88 17.05
CA GLU A 32 -5.37 -23.99 17.27
C GLU A 32 -4.40 -24.06 16.10
N LEU A 33 -3.99 -22.87 15.60
CA LEU A 33 -3.08 -22.73 14.47
C LEU A 33 -1.82 -22.01 14.98
N VAL A 34 -0.62 -22.53 14.67
CA VAL A 34 0.65 -21.88 15.01
C VAL A 34 1.04 -20.94 13.86
N PRO A 35 0.98 -19.60 14.04
CA PRO A 35 1.32 -18.66 12.97
C PRO A 35 2.72 -18.89 12.40
N ARG A 36 2.87 -18.70 11.09
CA ARG A 36 4.11 -18.84 10.32
C ARG A 36 4.71 -20.26 10.29
N THR A 37 3.90 -21.26 10.61
CA THR A 37 4.21 -22.69 10.46
C THR A 37 3.07 -23.36 9.71
N SER A 38 3.15 -24.67 9.49
CA SER A 38 2.04 -25.52 9.03
C SER A 38 1.42 -26.35 10.16
N THR A 39 1.77 -26.04 11.41
CA THR A 39 1.34 -26.79 12.58
C THR A 39 -0.02 -26.30 13.08
N SER A 40 -0.95 -27.22 13.28
CA SER A 40 -2.28 -26.94 13.80
C SER A 40 -2.82 -28.12 14.60
N ASP A 41 -3.87 -27.88 15.35
CA ASP A 41 -4.73 -28.97 15.81
C ASP A 41 -5.29 -29.74 14.61
N LYS A 42 -5.47 -31.06 14.77
CA LYS A 42 -5.93 -31.93 13.71
C LYS A 42 -6.86 -33.03 14.22
N ILE A 43 -7.92 -33.29 13.46
CA ILE A 43 -8.73 -34.49 13.63
C ILE A 43 -8.38 -35.47 12.51
N VAL A 44 -8.00 -36.69 12.87
CA VAL A 44 -7.69 -37.79 11.94
C VAL A 44 -8.77 -38.85 12.07
N VAL A 45 -9.50 -39.08 10.97
CA VAL A 45 -10.66 -39.99 10.90
C VAL A 45 -10.32 -41.21 10.03
N GLY A 46 -10.44 -42.39 10.59
CA GLY A 46 -10.22 -43.64 9.87
C GLY A 46 -11.34 -44.04 8.89
N GLY A 47 -12.54 -43.51 9.09
CA GLY A 47 -13.71 -43.65 8.22
C GLY A 47 -14.05 -42.37 7.48
N THR A 48 -15.34 -42.10 7.31
CA THR A 48 -15.89 -40.87 6.71
C THR A 48 -16.03 -39.76 7.74
N ALA A 49 -15.87 -38.51 7.31
CA ALA A 49 -16.20 -37.34 8.10
C ALA A 49 -17.41 -36.61 7.47
N GLU A 50 -18.48 -36.47 8.24
CA GLU A 50 -19.68 -35.75 7.85
C GLU A 50 -19.81 -34.46 8.67
N ILE A 51 -19.84 -33.34 7.98
CA ILE A 51 -19.97 -31.99 8.57
C ILE A 51 -21.37 -31.50 8.24
N ALA A 52 -22.22 -31.41 9.26
CA ALA A 52 -23.58 -30.90 9.07
C ALA A 52 -23.55 -29.41 8.71
N ASP A 53 -24.51 -28.98 7.90
CA ASP A 53 -24.75 -27.56 7.65
C ASP A 53 -24.90 -26.80 8.97
N GLY A 54 -24.18 -25.65 9.11
CA GLY A 54 -24.17 -24.87 10.37
C GLY A 54 -23.18 -25.38 11.43
N ALA A 55 -22.39 -26.42 11.17
CA ALA A 55 -21.25 -26.77 12.02
C ALA A 55 -20.15 -25.70 11.95
N ILE A 56 -19.50 -25.41 13.06
CA ILE A 56 -18.56 -24.31 13.20
C ILE A 56 -17.12 -24.86 13.31
N LEU A 57 -16.20 -24.27 12.53
CA LEU A 57 -14.76 -24.38 12.74
C LEU A 57 -14.27 -23.05 13.33
N ASN A 58 -13.95 -23.06 14.61
CA ASN A 58 -13.41 -21.87 15.29
C ASN A 58 -11.89 -21.97 15.37
N VAL A 59 -11.19 -21.03 14.74
CA VAL A 59 -9.72 -21.02 14.73
C VAL A 59 -9.16 -19.99 15.70
N SER A 60 -8.12 -20.38 16.43
CA SER A 60 -7.39 -19.52 17.34
C SER A 60 -5.88 -19.62 17.07
N LYS A 61 -5.14 -18.56 17.43
CA LYS A 61 -3.68 -18.58 17.35
C LYS A 61 -3.08 -19.25 18.59
N TYR A 62 -2.06 -20.08 18.40
CA TYR A 62 -1.30 -20.70 19.47
C TYR A 62 0.17 -20.27 19.44
N GLY A 63 0.73 -20.03 20.61
CA GLY A 63 2.17 -19.75 20.81
C GLY A 63 2.65 -18.36 20.33
N SER A 64 1.88 -17.65 19.50
CA SER A 64 2.25 -16.33 18.98
C SER A 64 1.05 -15.53 18.52
N ASN A 65 1.07 -14.22 18.78
CA ASN A 65 0.09 -13.26 18.23
C ASN A 65 0.50 -12.69 16.87
N SER A 66 1.59 -13.19 16.27
CA SER A 66 2.03 -12.78 14.93
C SER A 66 0.91 -12.95 13.88
N PRO A 67 0.89 -12.14 12.81
CA PRO A 67 -0.02 -12.39 11.70
C PRO A 67 0.33 -13.73 11.03
N TYR A 68 -0.69 -14.39 10.48
CA TYR A 68 -0.47 -15.55 9.61
C TYR A 68 0.34 -15.14 8.37
N ALA A 69 1.09 -16.09 7.80
CA ALA A 69 1.77 -15.88 6.53
C ALA A 69 0.75 -15.82 5.37
N LEU A 70 1.05 -15.10 4.29
CA LEU A 70 0.19 -15.00 3.10
C LEU A 70 0.02 -16.33 2.36
N ASN A 71 0.89 -17.30 2.63
CA ASN A 71 0.84 -18.67 2.10
C ASN A 71 0.53 -19.71 3.20
N ALA A 72 -0.08 -19.29 4.32
CA ALA A 72 -0.43 -20.20 5.40
C ALA A 72 -1.40 -21.28 4.90
N HIS A 73 -1.10 -22.52 5.24
CA HIS A 73 -1.86 -23.71 4.89
C HIS A 73 -1.85 -24.69 6.05
N TYR A 74 -3.00 -24.96 6.63
CA TYR A 74 -3.16 -25.82 7.78
C TYR A 74 -4.15 -26.95 7.48
N THR A 75 -3.75 -28.20 7.65
CA THR A 75 -4.67 -29.35 7.55
C THR A 75 -5.29 -29.59 8.91
N VAL A 76 -6.56 -29.25 9.09
CA VAL A 76 -7.26 -29.34 10.36
C VAL A 76 -8.09 -30.62 10.51
N LEU A 77 -8.46 -31.28 9.41
CA LEU A 77 -9.14 -32.57 9.44
C LEU A 77 -8.69 -33.43 8.24
N THR A 78 -8.53 -34.72 8.47
CA THR A 78 -8.28 -35.72 7.43
C THR A 78 -9.20 -36.91 7.65
N ALA A 79 -9.86 -37.41 6.62
CA ALA A 79 -10.74 -38.59 6.70
C ALA A 79 -10.43 -39.55 5.55
N THR A 80 -10.06 -40.80 5.88
CA THR A 80 -9.69 -41.83 4.88
C THR A 80 -10.86 -42.19 3.95
N GLY A 81 -12.08 -42.16 4.48
CA GLY A 81 -13.31 -42.46 3.74
C GLY A 81 -13.91 -41.24 3.03
N GLY A 82 -13.26 -40.08 3.14
CA GLY A 82 -13.72 -38.83 2.54
C GLY A 82 -14.42 -37.88 3.51
N VAL A 83 -14.50 -36.61 3.10
CA VAL A 83 -15.16 -35.50 3.82
C VAL A 83 -16.38 -35.06 3.05
N THR A 84 -17.49 -34.88 3.74
CA THR A 84 -18.74 -34.30 3.20
C THR A 84 -19.23 -33.16 4.05
N GLY A 85 -19.85 -32.14 3.41
CA GLY A 85 -20.30 -30.93 4.08
C GLY A 85 -19.21 -29.88 4.24
N THR A 86 -19.55 -28.74 4.88
CA THR A 86 -18.64 -27.60 5.05
C THR A 86 -18.86 -26.92 6.39
N TYR A 87 -17.80 -26.33 6.93
CA TYR A 87 -17.82 -25.53 8.14
C TYR A 87 -18.16 -24.06 7.89
N ILE A 88 -18.79 -23.43 8.86
CA ILE A 88 -18.76 -21.99 9.04
C ILE A 88 -17.44 -21.65 9.78
N LEU A 89 -16.49 -21.02 9.08
CA LEU A 89 -15.21 -20.63 9.66
C LEU A 89 -15.38 -19.36 10.51
N THR A 90 -14.87 -19.39 11.75
CA THR A 90 -14.94 -18.29 12.72
C THR A 90 -13.62 -18.15 13.50
N GLY A 91 -13.52 -17.14 14.35
CA GLY A 91 -12.35 -16.93 15.22
C GLY A 91 -11.28 -16.02 14.61
N ASN A 92 -10.01 -16.36 14.80
CA ASN A 92 -8.88 -15.55 14.32
C ASN A 92 -8.61 -15.74 12.82
N THR A 93 -9.54 -15.31 11.99
CA THR A 93 -9.44 -15.44 10.52
C THR A 93 -8.77 -14.24 9.83
N TRP A 94 -8.65 -13.11 10.51
CA TRP A 94 -8.10 -11.88 9.95
C TRP A 94 -6.59 -11.95 9.76
N ILE A 95 -6.09 -11.55 8.59
CA ILE A 95 -4.67 -11.41 8.28
C ILE A 95 -4.35 -9.94 7.99
N SER A 96 -5.07 -9.35 7.05
CA SER A 96 -4.88 -7.98 6.57
C SER A 96 -6.15 -7.45 5.93
N THR A 97 -6.14 -6.22 5.44
CA THR A 97 -7.29 -5.66 4.71
C THR A 97 -7.61 -6.42 3.40
N PHE A 98 -6.66 -7.21 2.88
CA PHE A 98 -6.81 -7.95 1.62
C PHE A 98 -6.85 -9.47 1.77
N TYR A 99 -6.38 -10.01 2.90
CA TYR A 99 -6.23 -11.45 3.11
C TYR A 99 -6.95 -11.90 4.38
N SER A 100 -7.57 -13.06 4.29
CA SER A 100 -8.17 -13.74 5.43
C SER A 100 -7.91 -15.24 5.35
N MET A 101 -8.01 -15.92 6.50
CA MET A 101 -8.08 -17.38 6.53
C MET A 101 -9.43 -17.81 5.98
N VAL A 102 -9.45 -18.83 5.14
CA VAL A 102 -10.64 -19.42 4.50
C VAL A 102 -10.58 -20.93 4.66
N ALA A 103 -11.70 -21.57 4.92
CA ALA A 103 -11.78 -23.03 4.89
C ALA A 103 -11.74 -23.51 3.43
N ASP A 104 -10.89 -24.50 3.15
CA ASP A 104 -10.76 -25.15 1.86
C ASP A 104 -10.89 -26.68 2.01
N TYR A 105 -11.28 -27.37 0.97
CA TYR A 105 -11.65 -28.78 1.03
C TYR A 105 -11.11 -29.53 -0.17
N ASP A 106 -10.67 -30.75 0.09
CA ASP A 106 -10.57 -31.76 -0.95
C ASP A 106 -11.39 -33.02 -0.57
N VAL A 107 -11.24 -34.10 -1.33
CA VAL A 107 -12.01 -35.32 -1.10
C VAL A 107 -11.83 -35.89 0.32
N SER A 108 -10.65 -35.69 0.93
CA SER A 108 -10.25 -36.35 2.18
C SER A 108 -9.84 -35.38 3.28
N ASN A 109 -9.75 -34.08 3.01
CA ASN A 109 -9.19 -33.11 3.96
C ASN A 109 -10.01 -31.84 4.05
N VAL A 110 -9.91 -31.21 5.23
CA VAL A 110 -10.30 -29.83 5.47
C VAL A 110 -9.06 -29.02 5.81
N TYR A 111 -8.89 -27.92 5.10
CA TYR A 111 -7.80 -26.98 5.26
C TYR A 111 -8.29 -25.64 5.78
N VAL A 112 -7.37 -24.89 6.39
CA VAL A 112 -7.54 -23.47 6.68
C VAL A 112 -6.39 -22.74 6.02
N ASP A 113 -6.72 -21.98 4.97
CA ASP A 113 -5.76 -21.37 4.04
C ASP A 113 -5.82 -19.87 4.08
N ALA A 114 -4.65 -19.22 3.99
CA ALA A 114 -4.58 -17.80 3.73
C ALA A 114 -4.93 -17.53 2.25
N LYS A 115 -6.03 -16.81 2.02
CA LYS A 115 -6.44 -16.42 0.66
C LYS A 115 -6.67 -14.93 0.55
N GLN A 116 -6.40 -14.39 -0.62
CA GLN A 116 -6.78 -13.03 -0.95
C GLN A 116 -8.30 -12.96 -1.11
N THR A 117 -8.96 -12.17 -0.27
CA THR A 117 -10.41 -12.00 -0.25
C THR A 117 -10.87 -10.67 -0.87
N ARG A 118 -9.94 -9.72 -1.05
CA ARG A 118 -10.18 -8.43 -1.69
C ARG A 118 -9.06 -8.10 -2.67
N ALA A 119 -9.39 -7.55 -3.84
CA ALA A 119 -8.40 -6.99 -4.76
C ALA A 119 -7.73 -5.75 -4.14
N PHE A 120 -6.46 -5.49 -4.46
CA PHE A 120 -5.75 -4.31 -3.96
C PHE A 120 -6.41 -3.00 -4.41
N SER A 121 -6.93 -2.96 -5.65
CA SER A 121 -7.63 -1.80 -6.21
C SER A 121 -8.89 -1.41 -5.45
N SER A 122 -9.50 -2.32 -4.69
CA SER A 122 -10.67 -2.01 -3.86
C SER A 122 -10.39 -1.00 -2.72
N ALA A 123 -9.12 -0.84 -2.32
CA ALA A 123 -8.70 0.17 -1.36
C ALA A 123 -8.45 1.54 -2.00
N GLY A 124 -8.19 1.60 -3.31
CA GLY A 124 -7.90 2.84 -4.04
C GLY A 124 -9.11 3.77 -4.17
N LYS A 125 -8.86 5.08 -4.03
CA LYS A 125 -9.87 6.14 -4.22
C LYS A 125 -9.61 6.96 -5.48
N SER A 126 -8.35 7.12 -5.89
CA SER A 126 -7.97 7.86 -7.09
C SER A 126 -7.60 6.91 -8.23
N ARG A 127 -7.62 7.43 -9.47
CA ARG A 127 -7.22 6.66 -10.66
C ARG A 127 -5.78 6.15 -10.55
N ASN A 128 -4.88 6.98 -10.03
CA ASN A 128 -3.48 6.62 -9.86
C ASN A 128 -3.31 5.50 -8.82
N GLN A 129 -4.04 5.58 -7.69
CA GLN A 129 -4.04 4.53 -6.68
C GLN A 129 -4.55 3.20 -7.24
N VAL A 130 -5.66 3.22 -7.99
CA VAL A 130 -6.22 2.02 -8.62
C VAL A 130 -5.23 1.42 -9.63
N ALA A 131 -4.61 2.24 -10.50
CA ALA A 131 -3.65 1.76 -11.49
C ALA A 131 -2.41 1.13 -10.85
N VAL A 132 -1.88 1.73 -9.76
CA VAL A 132 -0.77 1.15 -8.99
C VAL A 132 -1.19 -0.17 -8.33
N ALA A 133 -2.37 -0.20 -7.73
CA ALA A 133 -2.90 -1.39 -7.06
C ALA A 133 -3.08 -2.56 -8.05
N ASP A 134 -3.60 -2.29 -9.26
CA ASP A 134 -3.74 -3.30 -10.32
C ASP A 134 -2.37 -3.77 -10.82
N GLY A 135 -1.40 -2.86 -10.96
CA GLY A 135 -0.01 -3.22 -11.27
C GLY A 135 0.61 -4.13 -10.21
N LEU A 136 0.40 -3.82 -8.91
CA LEU A 136 0.85 -4.68 -7.80
C LEU A 136 0.13 -6.02 -7.78
N GLN A 137 -1.16 -6.05 -8.11
CA GLN A 137 -1.96 -7.29 -8.17
C GLN A 137 -1.44 -8.24 -9.26
N SER A 138 -0.86 -7.73 -10.34
CA SER A 138 -0.29 -8.52 -11.44
C SER A 138 1.05 -9.19 -11.09
N LEU A 139 1.72 -8.75 -10.02
CA LEU A 139 2.96 -9.35 -9.57
C LEU A 139 2.70 -10.74 -8.95
N PRO A 140 3.63 -11.69 -9.08
CA PRO A 140 3.47 -13.00 -8.47
C PRO A 140 3.50 -12.92 -6.95
N THR A 141 2.83 -13.87 -6.29
CA THR A 141 3.00 -14.12 -4.85
C THR A 141 4.47 -14.43 -4.54
N GLY A 142 4.97 -13.94 -3.41
CA GLY A 142 6.41 -14.01 -3.06
C GLY A 142 7.21 -12.79 -3.54
N ASN A 143 6.62 -11.89 -4.34
CA ASN A 143 7.25 -10.61 -4.63
C ASN A 143 7.18 -9.72 -3.39
N THR A 144 8.34 -9.24 -2.91
CA THR A 144 8.45 -8.49 -1.65
C THR A 144 7.57 -7.24 -1.62
N LEU A 145 7.51 -6.48 -2.72
CA LEU A 145 6.68 -5.27 -2.79
C LEU A 145 5.19 -5.61 -2.70
N ARG A 146 4.74 -6.57 -3.52
CA ARG A 146 3.36 -7.06 -3.49
C ARG A 146 2.96 -7.57 -2.12
N ASP A 147 3.80 -8.42 -1.53
CA ASP A 147 3.49 -9.07 -0.26
C ASP A 147 3.52 -8.07 0.92
N THR A 148 4.36 -7.03 0.84
CA THR A 148 4.33 -5.92 1.81
C THR A 148 2.97 -5.19 1.76
N ILE A 149 2.49 -4.87 0.57
CA ILE A 149 1.16 -4.26 0.39
C ILE A 149 0.04 -5.20 0.84
N ALA A 150 0.15 -6.49 0.51
CA ALA A 150 -0.82 -7.51 0.91
C ALA A 150 -1.00 -7.60 2.43
N MET A 151 -0.01 -7.20 3.22
CA MET A 151 -0.05 -7.19 4.69
C MET A 151 -0.57 -5.88 5.31
N SER A 152 -0.97 -4.90 4.52
CA SER A 152 -1.56 -3.65 5.02
C SER A 152 -2.77 -3.93 5.92
N GLN A 153 -2.80 -3.33 7.10
CA GLN A 153 -3.85 -3.58 8.08
C GLN A 153 -5.10 -2.73 7.84
N THR A 154 -4.97 -1.62 7.13
CA THR A 154 -6.07 -0.72 6.79
C THR A 154 -6.00 -0.27 5.33
N ASP A 155 -7.14 0.15 4.78
CA ASP A 155 -7.21 0.74 3.45
C ASP A 155 -6.39 2.04 3.36
N ASP A 156 -6.28 2.82 4.46
CA ASP A 156 -5.50 4.06 4.48
C ASP A 156 -3.99 3.79 4.39
N GLU A 157 -3.51 2.74 5.05
CA GLU A 157 -2.14 2.28 4.93
C GLU A 157 -1.82 1.85 3.49
N ALA A 158 -2.69 1.05 2.88
CA ALA A 158 -2.54 0.64 1.49
C ALA A 158 -2.54 1.84 0.53
N ARG A 159 -3.45 2.80 0.71
CA ARG A 159 -3.50 4.04 -0.10
C ARG A 159 -2.25 4.90 0.04
N SER A 160 -1.71 5.00 1.26
CA SER A 160 -0.45 5.71 1.49
C SER A 160 0.70 5.09 0.70
N ALA A 161 0.79 3.76 0.69
CA ALA A 161 1.79 3.05 -0.09
C ALA A 161 1.56 3.20 -1.61
N PHE A 162 0.31 3.15 -2.09
CA PHE A 162 -0.02 3.41 -3.50
C PHE A 162 0.44 4.82 -3.92
N ASN A 163 0.18 5.85 -3.11
CA ASN A 163 0.61 7.22 -3.40
C ASN A 163 2.13 7.33 -3.56
N GLN A 164 2.91 6.62 -2.74
CA GLN A 164 4.37 6.62 -2.86
C GLN A 164 4.85 5.94 -4.15
N LEU A 165 4.08 5.00 -4.69
CA LEU A 165 4.43 4.25 -5.90
C LEU A 165 3.92 4.87 -7.19
N THR A 166 3.04 5.89 -7.15
CA THR A 166 2.51 6.55 -8.36
C THR A 166 3.58 7.27 -9.17
N GLY A 167 4.69 7.66 -8.55
CA GLY A 167 5.71 8.49 -9.19
C GLY A 167 5.26 9.93 -9.51
N GLU A 168 4.08 10.34 -9.07
CA GLU A 168 3.46 11.63 -9.36
C GLU A 168 4.29 12.81 -8.84
N ILE A 169 5.03 12.61 -7.76
CA ILE A 169 5.96 13.60 -7.21
C ILE A 169 6.95 14.11 -8.27
N HIS A 170 7.38 13.24 -9.19
CA HIS A 170 8.35 13.61 -10.23
C HIS A 170 7.75 14.60 -11.25
N SER A 171 6.49 14.41 -11.65
CA SER A 171 5.82 15.36 -12.56
C SER A 171 5.52 16.68 -11.88
N SER A 172 5.13 16.67 -10.60
CA SER A 172 4.88 17.85 -9.80
C SER A 172 6.14 18.68 -9.60
N ILE A 173 7.27 18.05 -9.24
CA ILE A 173 8.57 18.72 -9.10
C ILE A 173 9.02 19.31 -10.45
N LYS A 174 8.89 18.56 -11.55
CA LYS A 174 9.24 19.06 -12.88
C LYS A 174 8.45 20.34 -13.22
N GLY A 175 7.15 20.36 -12.95
CA GLY A 175 6.31 21.55 -13.11
C GLY A 175 6.84 22.73 -12.31
N ALA A 176 7.13 22.54 -11.03
CA ALA A 176 7.67 23.56 -10.14
C ALA A 176 9.00 24.14 -10.65
N VAL A 177 9.95 23.29 -11.05
CA VAL A 177 11.26 23.71 -11.57
C VAL A 177 11.12 24.50 -12.87
N VAL A 178 10.22 24.11 -13.77
CA VAL A 178 9.95 24.86 -15.01
C VAL A 178 9.37 26.25 -14.68
N GLU A 179 8.44 26.32 -13.73
CA GLU A 179 7.88 27.60 -13.28
C GLU A 179 8.95 28.49 -12.63
N ASP A 180 9.81 27.93 -11.77
CA ASP A 180 10.89 28.69 -11.11
C ASP A 180 11.89 29.28 -12.10
N SER A 181 12.13 28.63 -13.24
CA SER A 181 12.99 29.15 -14.29
C SER A 181 12.54 30.50 -14.85
N GLN A 182 11.26 30.87 -14.66
CA GLN A 182 10.74 32.18 -15.07
C GLN A 182 11.43 33.34 -14.33
N PHE A 183 11.80 33.16 -13.06
CA PHE A 183 12.44 34.23 -12.28
C PHE A 183 13.77 34.66 -12.88
N ILE A 184 14.61 33.68 -13.29
CA ILE A 184 15.90 33.94 -13.93
C ILE A 184 15.70 34.59 -15.30
N ARG A 185 14.75 34.08 -16.10
CA ARG A 185 14.43 34.65 -17.42
C ARG A 185 13.89 36.08 -17.31
N SER A 186 12.98 36.30 -16.36
CA SER A 186 12.41 37.64 -16.13
C SER A 186 13.50 38.63 -15.69
N ALA A 187 14.37 38.23 -14.76
CA ALA A 187 15.47 39.09 -14.31
C ALA A 187 16.41 39.49 -15.48
N ALA A 188 16.74 38.56 -16.38
CA ALA A 188 17.56 38.85 -17.56
C ALA A 188 16.83 39.77 -18.56
N ILE A 189 15.53 39.50 -18.83
CA ILE A 189 14.74 40.33 -19.74
C ILE A 189 14.53 41.74 -19.16
N ASP A 190 14.23 41.87 -17.87
CA ASP A 190 14.04 43.14 -17.21
C ASP A 190 15.35 43.96 -17.21
N ARG A 191 16.51 43.31 -17.07
CA ARG A 191 17.80 43.99 -17.21
C ARG A 191 18.01 44.50 -18.63
N LEU A 192 17.74 43.70 -19.65
CA LEU A 192 17.82 44.14 -21.03
C LEU A 192 16.90 45.34 -21.31
N ARG A 193 15.66 45.29 -20.87
CA ARG A 193 14.71 46.39 -21.01
C ARG A 193 15.21 47.67 -20.33
N SER A 194 15.75 47.54 -19.10
CA SER A 194 16.30 48.68 -18.37
C SER A 194 17.52 49.26 -19.03
N ALA A 195 18.40 48.42 -19.58
CA ALA A 195 19.62 48.84 -20.28
C ALA A 195 19.32 49.61 -21.56
N PHE A 196 18.23 49.30 -22.26
CA PHE A 196 17.80 49.95 -23.50
C PHE A 196 16.66 50.97 -23.29
N GLU A 197 16.33 51.33 -22.04
CA GLU A 197 15.25 52.28 -21.69
C GLU A 197 13.91 51.98 -22.40
N THR A 198 13.58 50.70 -22.58
CA THR A 198 12.38 50.30 -23.30
C THR A 198 11.17 50.27 -22.40
N VAL A 199 9.97 50.31 -23.02
CA VAL A 199 8.66 50.22 -22.30
C VAL A 199 8.59 48.91 -21.52
N GLY A 200 8.20 49.01 -20.25
CA GLY A 200 8.03 47.88 -19.34
C GLY A 200 9.30 47.51 -18.58
N ALA A 201 10.29 48.41 -18.49
CA ALA A 201 11.43 48.23 -17.60
C ALA A 201 10.95 48.17 -16.15
N SER A 202 11.46 47.18 -15.38
CA SER A 202 11.09 46.97 -13.97
C SER A 202 11.81 48.00 -13.08
N ALA A 203 11.07 48.63 -12.20
CA ALA A 203 11.63 49.54 -11.17
C ALA A 203 12.36 48.77 -10.03
N ASN A 204 12.30 47.44 -10.01
CA ASN A 204 12.78 46.63 -8.89
C ASN A 204 14.23 46.13 -9.04
N SER A 205 14.94 46.49 -10.14
CA SER A 205 16.34 46.15 -10.28
C SER A 205 17.22 47.26 -9.71
N SER A 206 18.06 46.94 -8.72
CA SER A 206 19.11 47.86 -8.25
C SER A 206 20.31 47.76 -9.19
N ALA A 207 20.65 48.86 -9.86
CA ALA A 207 21.85 48.96 -10.68
C ALA A 207 22.77 50.03 -10.13
N ALA A 208 24.08 49.74 -10.03
CA ALA A 208 25.11 50.72 -9.73
C ALA A 208 25.97 50.87 -10.99
N TYR A 209 26.17 52.12 -11.41
CA TYR A 209 27.01 52.46 -12.58
C TYR A 209 28.42 52.79 -12.12
N GLY A 210 29.38 52.09 -12.69
CA GLY A 210 30.82 52.33 -12.46
C GLY A 210 31.41 53.33 -13.42
N VAL A 211 32.72 53.60 -13.26
CA VAL A 211 33.55 54.35 -14.24
C VAL A 211 33.67 53.45 -15.50
N ASP A 212 33.66 54.04 -16.67
CA ASP A 212 33.72 53.34 -17.97
C ASP A 212 32.48 52.57 -18.42
N GLY A 213 31.27 52.93 -17.89
CA GLY A 213 30.02 52.37 -18.36
C GLY A 213 29.71 50.98 -17.84
N LEU A 214 30.53 50.41 -16.96
CA LEU A 214 30.22 49.16 -16.28
C LEU A 214 28.99 49.32 -15.38
N SER A 215 27.99 48.49 -15.58
CA SER A 215 26.82 48.41 -14.71
C SER A 215 26.84 47.09 -13.95
N VAL A 216 26.69 47.16 -12.63
CA VAL A 216 26.45 45.96 -11.78
C VAL A 216 25.01 46.02 -11.28
N TRP A 217 24.30 44.92 -11.40
CA TRP A 217 22.90 44.87 -11.04
C TRP A 217 22.54 43.62 -10.23
N SER A 218 21.48 43.70 -9.46
CA SER A 218 20.91 42.52 -8.78
C SER A 218 19.40 42.62 -8.77
N ASN A 219 18.75 41.46 -8.76
CA ASN A 219 17.31 41.34 -8.64
C ASN A 219 16.99 40.20 -7.65
N GLY A 220 16.22 40.52 -6.58
CA GLY A 220 15.72 39.54 -5.63
C GLY A 220 14.37 39.02 -6.06
N TYR A 221 14.11 37.73 -5.84
CA TYR A 221 12.83 37.10 -6.12
C TYR A 221 12.40 36.17 -5.00
N GLY A 222 11.08 35.99 -4.88
CA GLY A 222 10.49 35.02 -3.96
C GLY A 222 9.08 34.64 -4.40
N SER A 223 8.72 33.38 -4.18
CA SER A 223 7.40 32.86 -4.44
C SER A 223 7.03 31.85 -3.36
N TRP A 224 5.81 31.95 -2.89
CA TRP A 224 5.19 31.00 -1.95
C TRP A 224 3.92 30.51 -2.62
N ARG A 225 3.91 29.23 -2.97
CA ARG A 225 2.79 28.63 -3.69
C ARG A 225 2.29 27.41 -2.99
N GLN A 226 0.98 27.27 -2.95
CA GLN A 226 0.29 26.04 -2.57
C GLN A 226 -0.57 25.61 -3.75
N THR A 227 -0.39 24.36 -4.19
CA THR A 227 -1.23 23.73 -5.21
C THR A 227 -2.15 22.76 -4.49
N GLU A 228 -3.44 22.96 -4.61
CA GLU A 228 -4.46 22.05 -4.09
C GLU A 228 -4.41 20.72 -4.86
N GLY A 229 -4.63 19.60 -4.13
CA GLY A 229 -4.80 18.31 -4.75
C GLY A 229 -6.14 18.21 -5.48
N ASP A 230 -6.17 17.49 -6.59
CA ASP A 230 -7.37 17.28 -7.42
C ASP A 230 -8.10 15.95 -7.13
N GLY A 231 -7.73 15.28 -6.03
CA GLY A 231 -8.23 13.95 -5.66
C GLY A 231 -7.47 12.80 -6.32
N ASN A 232 -6.64 13.08 -7.34
CA ASN A 232 -5.72 12.15 -7.96
C ASN A 232 -4.26 12.49 -7.61
N ALA A 233 -3.91 13.79 -7.63
CA ALA A 233 -2.66 14.36 -7.16
C ALA A 233 -2.76 14.83 -5.69
N VAL A 234 -1.68 14.66 -4.94
CA VAL A 234 -1.56 15.19 -3.57
C VAL A 234 -1.29 16.70 -3.64
N SER A 235 -1.81 17.46 -2.68
CA SER A 235 -1.48 18.89 -2.54
C SER A 235 0.04 19.07 -2.36
N MET A 236 0.58 20.12 -2.99
CA MET A 236 2.00 20.46 -2.93
C MET A 236 2.20 21.89 -2.44
N SER A 237 3.06 22.09 -1.45
CA SER A 237 3.54 23.41 -1.05
C SER A 237 4.95 23.60 -1.61
N HIS A 238 5.17 24.71 -2.31
CA HIS A 238 6.43 25.03 -2.94
C HIS A 238 6.82 26.48 -2.62
N ASN A 239 8.00 26.65 -2.06
CA ASN A 239 8.55 27.95 -1.71
C ASN A 239 9.94 28.08 -2.37
N VAL A 240 10.14 29.17 -3.07
CA VAL A 240 11.43 29.53 -3.67
C VAL A 240 11.77 30.97 -3.32
N GLY A 241 13.05 31.23 -3.06
CA GLY A 241 13.58 32.55 -2.87
C GLY A 241 15.04 32.60 -3.26
N GLY A 242 15.45 33.70 -3.83
CA GLY A 242 16.83 33.88 -4.27
C GLY A 242 17.10 35.27 -4.82
N PHE A 243 18.27 35.44 -5.37
CA PHE A 243 18.65 36.63 -6.10
C PHE A 243 19.45 36.25 -7.37
N VAL A 244 19.35 37.10 -8.37
CA VAL A 244 20.19 37.06 -9.58
C VAL A 244 21.03 38.33 -9.59
N ALA A 245 22.33 38.20 -9.78
CA ALA A 245 23.25 39.33 -9.93
C ALA A 245 24.02 39.18 -11.22
N GLY A 246 24.34 40.28 -11.84
CA GLY A 246 25.11 40.32 -13.07
C GLY A 246 25.81 41.66 -13.26
N ALA A 247 26.68 41.70 -14.25
CA ALA A 247 27.36 42.92 -14.71
C ALA A 247 27.30 42.99 -16.23
N ASP A 248 27.15 44.20 -16.76
CA ASP A 248 27.22 44.48 -18.20
C ASP A 248 28.05 45.76 -18.49
N ALA A 249 28.66 45.81 -19.63
CA ALA A 249 29.46 46.94 -20.08
C ALA A 249 29.29 47.11 -21.60
N PRO A 250 29.39 48.34 -22.12
CA PRO A 250 29.45 48.56 -23.55
C PRO A 250 30.73 47.92 -24.14
N VAL A 251 30.56 47.15 -25.21
CA VAL A 251 31.68 46.42 -25.87
C VAL A 251 32.26 47.24 -27.02
N PHE A 252 31.51 48.21 -27.52
CA PHE A 252 31.92 49.10 -28.60
C PHE A 252 31.55 50.55 -28.26
N ASP A 253 32.50 51.45 -28.38
CA ASP A 253 32.28 52.90 -28.35
C ASP A 253 31.52 53.31 -29.61
N ASN A 254 30.25 53.65 -29.48
CA ASN A 254 29.39 54.20 -30.52
C ASN A 254 29.06 53.22 -31.71
N CYS A 255 27.97 52.49 -31.57
CA CYS A 255 27.10 52.19 -32.71
C CYS A 255 25.74 52.83 -32.48
#